data_9df890944f8d9d92fd36873caac913c1
#
_entry.id   9df890944f8d9d92fd36873caac913c1
#
_cell.length_a   1.000
_cell.length_b   1.000
_cell.length_c   1.000
_cell.angle_alpha   90.00
_cell.angle_beta   90.00
_cell.angle_gamma   90.00
#
_symmetry.space_group_name_H-M   'P 1'
#
loop_
_entity.id
_entity.type
_entity.pdbx_description
1 polymer ?
#
loop_
_entity_poly.entity_id
_entity_poly.type
_entity_poly.pdbx_seq_one_letter_code
_entity_poly.pdbx_strand_id
1 'polypeptide(L)'
;MQKIVIVFLLIVFALFVPKTLYAKELTTPSGIPLSEIESFVDDYVSDYIGKETAGAGIIIVKNNEVIFSKGYGYGDVDKKQKINPDTSVFEWGSISKLFVWVSVMQLEEQGKIKLDEDISNYLPKGFLHNLKYEDPITMLNLMNHTAGFEERIFDLGYATDDNMKTLEEGLKMLEPNQIYRPGEVVAYSNYSTSLAAYIVQLITEQEFSDYVEEHIFQKLGISDSSFYLGVKEPLTKDKVNGYELLGKGDFKPSTPYYMSMYPSGGINGTAQDLAEFARALMPQVKNSVLFKNENTLSNMLAQSYTVNRNVPGIAHGFWEYHGKSKGFTHGGNTASFSSNFHIVPEENFAVIVLTNQAGEVDLTYGLTKELVGEREINDVKLTDLPDSKITEGKYITARQMESGFLNVYYKLMPLVVKSVNETDIEVSLAGKTAIYTQIYPNVYKMNKGHSMFIPTNVLYFSFEDGSVNQIHTSISDYLPMKNNTYWLVFSAILFAYCVLFFIISPFVLITTSLLNKKRRQMILKLRKWIYLLNIVGTAFIVNIMVLIIRMLNNSDRGYAEVLPQIMINYILTVIAVITIGFILFKWNTVELTKLQKFFYVLTIFSISILIFLLLTWQFYS
;
A
#
# COMPACT_ATOMS: atom_id res chain seq x y z
N MET A 1 12.13 -3.79 -84.07
CA MET A 1 10.94 -4.32 -83.39
C MET A 1 11.31 -5.24 -82.17
N GLN A 2 12.17 -6.24 -82.33
CA GLN A 2 12.51 -7.16 -81.20
C GLN A 2 13.07 -6.46 -79.90
N LYS A 3 13.95 -5.47 -80.04
CA LYS A 3 14.50 -4.75 -78.88
C LYS A 3 13.44 -3.93 -78.09
N ILE A 4 12.41 -3.43 -78.79
CA ILE A 4 11.31 -2.64 -78.13
C ILE A 4 10.37 -3.59 -77.41
N VAL A 5 10.13 -4.78 -77.91
CA VAL A 5 9.28 -5.80 -77.22
C VAL A 5 9.95 -6.33 -75.97
N ILE A 6 11.28 -6.51 -75.93
CA ILE A 6 12.04 -6.95 -74.77
C ILE A 6 12.03 -5.86 -73.67
N VAL A 7 12.19 -4.61 -74.05
CA VAL A 7 12.13 -3.50 -73.10
C VAL A 7 10.72 -3.36 -72.53
N PHE A 8 9.68 -3.53 -73.34
CA PHE A 8 8.29 -3.50 -72.87
C PHE A 8 7.97 -4.67 -71.93
N LEU A 9 8.46 -5.87 -72.20
CA LEU A 9 8.32 -7.04 -71.37
C LEU A 9 9.07 -6.88 -70.01
N LEU A 10 10.26 -6.29 -70.05
CA LEU A 10 11.00 -5.98 -68.79
C LEU A 10 10.32 -4.90 -67.91
N ILE A 11 9.70 -3.90 -68.57
CA ILE A 11 8.91 -2.88 -67.82
C ILE A 11 7.63 -3.49 -67.26
N VAL A 12 6.95 -4.36 -67.99
CA VAL A 12 5.77 -5.08 -67.51
C VAL A 12 6.14 -6.05 -66.41
N PHE A 13 7.27 -6.75 -66.50
CA PHE A 13 7.76 -7.62 -65.43
C PHE A 13 8.16 -6.84 -64.18
N ALA A 14 8.72 -5.62 -64.30
CA ALA A 14 9.03 -4.72 -63.17
C ALA A 14 7.77 -4.13 -62.50
N LEU A 15 6.63 -4.06 -63.23
CA LEU A 15 5.34 -3.64 -62.67
C LEU A 15 4.61 -4.78 -61.93
N PHE A 16 5.01 -6.05 -62.19
CA PHE A 16 4.50 -7.24 -61.50
C PHE A 16 5.42 -7.79 -60.41
N VAL A 17 6.50 -7.06 -60.01
CA VAL A 17 7.18 -7.36 -58.76
C VAL A 17 6.16 -7.10 -57.67
N PRO A 18 5.66 -8.14 -56.96
CA PRO A 18 4.77 -7.90 -55.86
C PRO A 18 5.55 -6.97 -54.90
N LYS A 19 5.02 -5.77 -54.66
CA LYS A 19 5.40 -5.04 -53.47
C LYS A 19 5.10 -6.02 -52.36
N THR A 20 6.11 -6.69 -51.84
CA THR A 20 6.00 -7.38 -50.57
C THR A 20 5.52 -6.29 -49.60
N LEU A 21 4.22 -6.28 -49.37
CA LEU A 21 3.68 -5.62 -48.20
C LEU A 21 4.40 -6.32 -47.05
N TYR A 22 5.47 -5.72 -46.55
CA TYR A 22 5.96 -6.07 -45.24
C TYR A 22 4.78 -5.80 -44.29
N ALA A 23 4.10 -6.86 -43.90
CA ALA A 23 3.16 -6.75 -42.80
C ALA A 23 3.94 -6.08 -41.66
N LYS A 24 3.46 -4.94 -41.19
CA LYS A 24 4.09 -4.25 -40.09
C LYS A 24 4.16 -5.27 -38.95
N GLU A 25 5.37 -5.59 -38.52
CA GLU A 25 5.59 -6.54 -37.45
C GLU A 25 4.81 -6.07 -36.22
N LEU A 26 4.04 -6.98 -35.62
CA LEU A 26 3.30 -6.69 -34.42
C LEU A 26 4.28 -6.54 -33.25
N THR A 27 4.12 -5.49 -32.49
CA THR A 27 4.99 -5.16 -31.35
C THR A 27 4.18 -4.95 -30.07
N THR A 28 4.86 -5.02 -28.94
CA THR A 28 4.35 -4.47 -27.66
C THR A 28 4.18 -2.94 -27.78
N PRO A 29 3.50 -2.26 -26.86
CA PRO A 29 3.45 -0.80 -26.84
C PRO A 29 4.84 -0.15 -26.72
N SER A 30 5.81 -0.81 -26.07
CA SER A 30 7.21 -0.35 -26.01
C SER A 30 7.94 -0.46 -27.33
N GLY A 31 7.49 -1.34 -28.24
CA GLY A 31 8.10 -1.58 -29.55
C GLY A 31 8.88 -2.89 -29.65
N ILE A 32 8.80 -3.79 -28.66
CA ILE A 32 9.42 -5.13 -28.73
C ILE A 32 8.63 -5.99 -29.73
N PRO A 33 9.28 -6.60 -30.74
CA PRO A 33 8.64 -7.53 -31.67
C PRO A 33 7.98 -8.70 -30.95
N LEU A 34 6.75 -9.08 -31.34
CA LEU A 34 6.08 -10.22 -30.70
C LEU A 34 6.82 -11.54 -30.93
N SER A 35 7.59 -11.64 -32.02
CA SER A 35 8.48 -12.77 -32.30
C SER A 35 9.61 -12.93 -31.25
N GLU A 36 9.97 -11.86 -30.52
CA GLU A 36 11.03 -11.84 -29.54
C GLU A 36 10.50 -11.83 -28.08
N ILE A 37 9.17 -11.83 -27.88
CA ILE A 37 8.57 -11.63 -26.57
C ILE A 37 8.99 -12.71 -25.57
N GLU A 38 9.08 -13.99 -26.00
CA GLU A 38 9.46 -15.09 -25.13
C GLU A 38 10.90 -14.94 -24.64
N SER A 39 11.85 -14.69 -25.57
CA SER A 39 13.25 -14.52 -25.18
C SER A 39 13.43 -13.28 -24.30
N PHE A 40 12.74 -12.18 -24.60
CA PHE A 40 12.80 -10.97 -23.80
C PHE A 40 12.33 -11.19 -22.35
N VAL A 41 11.17 -11.85 -22.19
CA VAL A 41 10.62 -12.12 -20.85
C VAL A 41 11.49 -13.12 -20.10
N ASP A 42 11.97 -14.18 -20.77
CA ASP A 42 12.86 -15.18 -20.16
C ASP A 42 14.16 -14.56 -19.66
N ASP A 43 14.79 -13.72 -20.45
CA ASP A 43 16.03 -13.03 -20.10
C ASP A 43 15.79 -12.10 -18.88
N TYR A 44 14.73 -11.28 -18.94
CA TYR A 44 14.39 -10.38 -17.84
C TYR A 44 14.12 -11.12 -16.52
N VAL A 45 13.29 -12.15 -16.58
CA VAL A 45 12.86 -12.93 -15.39
C VAL A 45 14.02 -13.70 -14.78
N SER A 46 15.00 -14.15 -15.59
CA SER A 46 16.17 -14.92 -15.14
C SER A 46 17.03 -14.18 -14.09
N ASP A 47 16.95 -12.86 -14.07
CA ASP A 47 17.69 -12.05 -13.09
C ASP A 47 17.11 -12.12 -11.69
N TYR A 48 15.83 -12.43 -11.54
CA TYR A 48 15.08 -12.36 -10.26
C TYR A 48 14.65 -13.72 -9.73
N ILE A 49 14.17 -14.63 -10.60
CA ILE A 49 13.64 -15.94 -10.18
C ILE A 49 14.71 -16.81 -9.53
N GLY A 50 14.37 -17.37 -8.36
CA GLY A 50 15.27 -18.19 -7.53
C GLY A 50 16.34 -17.38 -6.79
N LYS A 51 16.35 -16.06 -6.93
CA LYS A 51 17.27 -15.13 -6.26
C LYS A 51 16.51 -14.18 -5.34
N GLU A 52 15.53 -13.48 -5.87
CA GLU A 52 14.73 -12.45 -5.19
C GLU A 52 13.23 -12.78 -5.22
N THR A 53 12.79 -13.63 -6.16
CA THR A 53 11.40 -14.06 -6.31
C THR A 53 11.34 -15.58 -6.36
N ALA A 54 10.48 -16.21 -5.54
CA ALA A 54 10.34 -17.67 -5.45
C ALA A 54 9.70 -18.24 -6.73
N GLY A 55 8.66 -17.57 -7.23
CA GLY A 55 7.98 -17.98 -8.44
C GLY A 55 7.04 -16.91 -8.97
N ALA A 56 6.71 -17.02 -10.27
CA ALA A 56 5.82 -16.10 -10.96
C ALA A 56 4.99 -16.79 -12.05
N GLY A 57 3.75 -16.32 -12.24
CA GLY A 57 2.91 -16.60 -13.41
C GLY A 57 2.76 -15.32 -14.22
N ILE A 58 3.12 -15.37 -15.51
CA ILE A 58 3.10 -14.20 -16.40
C ILE A 58 2.27 -14.52 -17.63
N ILE A 59 1.31 -13.63 -17.94
CA ILE A 59 0.49 -13.69 -19.16
C ILE A 59 0.52 -12.35 -19.85
N ILE A 60 0.66 -12.38 -21.18
CA ILE A 60 0.56 -11.21 -22.03
C ILE A 60 -0.53 -11.46 -23.08
N VAL A 61 -1.44 -10.49 -23.19
CA VAL A 61 -2.54 -10.49 -24.14
C VAL A 61 -2.30 -9.41 -25.19
N LYS A 62 -2.51 -9.74 -26.47
CA LYS A 62 -2.52 -8.79 -27.59
C LYS A 62 -3.64 -9.13 -28.55
N ASN A 63 -4.41 -8.13 -28.97
CA ASN A 63 -5.53 -8.30 -29.91
C ASN A 63 -6.53 -9.39 -29.47
N ASN A 64 -6.83 -9.44 -28.18
CA ASN A 64 -7.73 -10.40 -27.56
C ASN A 64 -7.23 -11.86 -27.55
N GLU A 65 -5.96 -12.10 -27.87
CA GLU A 65 -5.32 -13.42 -27.82
C GLU A 65 -4.20 -13.43 -26.77
N VAL A 66 -4.07 -14.55 -26.06
CA VAL A 66 -2.91 -14.79 -25.19
C VAL A 66 -1.71 -15.09 -26.08
N ILE A 67 -0.76 -14.16 -26.15
CA ILE A 67 0.46 -14.29 -26.98
C ILE A 67 1.64 -14.85 -26.20
N PHE A 68 1.55 -14.82 -24.85
CA PHE A 68 2.54 -15.37 -23.95
C PHE A 68 1.88 -15.84 -22.67
N SER A 69 2.18 -17.06 -22.23
CA SER A 69 1.74 -17.63 -20.96
C SER A 69 2.84 -18.55 -20.43
N LYS A 70 3.48 -18.16 -19.30
CA LYS A 70 4.59 -18.95 -18.75
C LYS A 70 4.68 -18.82 -17.23
N GLY A 71 4.93 -19.96 -16.59
CA GLY A 71 5.24 -20.05 -15.16
C GLY A 71 6.74 -20.17 -14.93
N TYR A 72 7.24 -19.48 -13.91
CA TYR A 72 8.65 -19.45 -13.53
C TYR A 72 8.81 -19.83 -12.07
N GLY A 73 9.93 -20.45 -11.73
CA GLY A 73 10.23 -20.85 -10.35
C GLY A 73 9.27 -21.89 -9.79
N TYR A 74 8.95 -21.76 -8.52
CA TYR A 74 8.21 -22.77 -7.77
C TYR A 74 7.04 -22.18 -6.97
N GLY A 75 5.90 -22.84 -7.05
CA GLY A 75 4.74 -22.61 -6.18
C GLY A 75 4.94 -23.21 -4.78
N ASP A 76 5.71 -24.32 -4.70
CA ASP A 76 6.22 -24.87 -3.46
C ASP A 76 7.72 -25.14 -3.67
N VAL A 77 8.57 -24.34 -3.00
CA VAL A 77 10.03 -24.38 -3.17
C VAL A 77 10.60 -25.70 -2.66
N ASP A 78 10.10 -26.20 -1.53
CA ASP A 78 10.60 -27.43 -0.90
C ASP A 78 10.25 -28.67 -1.74
N LYS A 79 9.01 -28.72 -2.26
CA LYS A 79 8.54 -29.81 -3.12
C LYS A 79 8.95 -29.64 -4.58
N LYS A 80 9.54 -28.49 -4.94
CA LYS A 80 9.85 -28.11 -6.33
C LYS A 80 8.66 -28.19 -7.27
N GLN A 81 7.47 -27.80 -6.76
CA GLN A 81 6.24 -27.73 -7.53
C GLN A 81 6.32 -26.53 -8.46
N LYS A 82 6.33 -26.79 -9.77
CA LYS A 82 6.41 -25.73 -10.78
C LYS A 82 5.12 -24.90 -10.82
N ILE A 83 5.24 -23.61 -11.12
CA ILE A 83 4.10 -22.74 -11.40
C ILE A 83 3.60 -23.01 -12.84
N ASN A 84 2.27 -23.08 -12.95
CA ASN A 84 1.55 -23.09 -14.21
C ASN A 84 0.54 -21.93 -14.19
N PRO A 85 0.61 -20.94 -15.08
CA PRO A 85 -0.29 -19.78 -15.11
C PRO A 85 -1.77 -20.12 -15.21
N ASP A 86 -2.10 -21.28 -15.80
CA ASP A 86 -3.49 -21.70 -16.04
C ASP A 86 -4.14 -22.36 -14.81
N THR A 87 -3.33 -22.93 -13.90
CA THR A 87 -3.84 -23.72 -12.78
C THR A 87 -3.30 -23.29 -11.43
N SER A 88 -2.14 -22.65 -11.35
CA SER A 88 -1.58 -22.19 -10.10
C SER A 88 -2.38 -21.01 -9.53
N VAL A 89 -2.88 -21.16 -8.31
CA VAL A 89 -3.73 -20.17 -7.64
C VAL A 89 -2.89 -19.27 -6.75
N PHE A 90 -2.96 -17.95 -7.00
CA PHE A 90 -2.29 -16.88 -6.28
C PHE A 90 -3.31 -16.02 -5.52
N GLU A 91 -2.86 -15.31 -4.50
CA GLU A 91 -3.62 -14.19 -3.97
C GLU A 91 -3.44 -12.97 -4.89
N TRP A 92 -4.56 -12.44 -5.41
CA TRP A 92 -4.52 -11.27 -6.28
C TRP A 92 -4.34 -9.97 -5.51
N GLY A 93 -4.52 -10.02 -4.19
CA GLY A 93 -4.46 -8.85 -3.35
C GLY A 93 -5.38 -7.75 -3.87
N SER A 94 -4.92 -6.52 -3.86
CA SER A 94 -5.75 -5.35 -4.19
C SER A 94 -6.27 -5.29 -5.63
N ILE A 95 -5.84 -6.16 -6.54
CA ILE A 95 -6.51 -6.31 -7.85
C ILE A 95 -8.00 -6.68 -7.66
N SER A 96 -8.35 -7.32 -6.55
CA SER A 96 -9.74 -7.59 -6.14
C SER A 96 -10.65 -6.36 -6.17
N LYS A 97 -10.09 -5.17 -5.92
CA LYS A 97 -10.84 -3.89 -5.92
C LYS A 97 -11.46 -3.58 -7.27
N LEU A 98 -10.83 -4.02 -8.37
CA LEU A 98 -11.33 -3.77 -9.71
C LEU A 98 -12.69 -4.43 -9.93
N PHE A 99 -12.95 -5.58 -9.27
CA PHE A 99 -14.24 -6.27 -9.33
C PHE A 99 -15.31 -5.53 -8.52
N VAL A 100 -14.93 -4.83 -7.46
CA VAL A 100 -15.85 -3.93 -6.75
C VAL A 100 -16.26 -2.77 -7.66
N TRP A 101 -15.30 -2.17 -8.36
CA TRP A 101 -15.59 -1.04 -9.22
C TRP A 101 -16.41 -1.42 -10.45
N VAL A 102 -16.17 -2.60 -11.03
CA VAL A 102 -17.05 -3.14 -12.09
C VAL A 102 -18.48 -3.33 -11.56
N SER A 103 -18.66 -3.89 -10.35
CA SER A 103 -19.97 -4.09 -9.74
C SER A 103 -20.69 -2.76 -9.50
N VAL A 104 -19.99 -1.74 -9.02
CA VAL A 104 -20.54 -0.38 -8.86
C VAL A 104 -21.00 0.18 -10.20
N MET A 105 -20.19 0.06 -11.26
CA MET A 105 -20.53 0.56 -12.60
C MET A 105 -21.70 -0.22 -13.22
N GLN A 106 -21.86 -1.50 -12.92
CA GLN A 106 -23.03 -2.28 -13.33
C GLN A 106 -24.32 -1.78 -12.66
N LEU A 107 -24.25 -1.32 -11.41
CA LEU A 107 -25.41 -0.73 -10.72
C LEU A 107 -25.63 0.73 -11.11
N GLU A 108 -24.58 1.45 -11.48
CA GLU A 108 -24.68 2.82 -12.03
C GLU A 108 -25.43 2.80 -13.37
N GLU A 109 -25.06 1.91 -14.32
CA GLU A 109 -25.76 1.81 -15.60
C GLU A 109 -27.23 1.39 -15.44
N GLN A 110 -27.60 0.72 -14.35
CA GLN A 110 -28.97 0.34 -13.99
C GLN A 110 -29.72 1.49 -13.29
N GLY A 111 -29.05 2.62 -12.99
CA GLY A 111 -29.61 3.74 -12.24
C GLY A 111 -29.86 3.47 -10.76
N LYS A 112 -29.28 2.39 -10.21
CA LYS A 112 -29.41 2.01 -8.79
C LYS A 112 -28.40 2.72 -7.89
N ILE A 113 -27.26 3.15 -8.44
CA ILE A 113 -26.23 3.97 -7.79
C ILE A 113 -26.01 5.21 -8.64
N LYS A 114 -25.83 6.36 -7.99
CA LYS A 114 -25.29 7.57 -8.59
C LYS A 114 -23.93 7.84 -7.99
N LEU A 115 -22.93 8.03 -8.83
CA LEU A 115 -21.54 8.14 -8.39
C LEU A 115 -21.24 9.40 -7.58
N ASP A 116 -22.00 10.47 -7.78
CA ASP A 116 -21.89 11.78 -7.13
C ASP A 116 -22.86 11.97 -5.93
N GLU A 117 -23.68 10.97 -5.61
CA GLU A 117 -24.62 11.03 -4.50
C GLU A 117 -23.94 10.62 -3.18
N ASP A 118 -24.43 11.20 -2.06
CA ASP A 118 -23.99 10.85 -0.71
C ASP A 118 -24.26 9.36 -0.42
N ILE A 119 -23.22 8.62 -0.08
CA ILE A 119 -23.31 7.19 0.23
C ILE A 119 -24.20 6.89 1.44
N SER A 120 -24.45 7.86 2.31
CA SER A 120 -25.37 7.71 3.44
C SER A 120 -26.81 7.37 3.01
N ASN A 121 -27.17 7.69 1.75
CA ASN A 121 -28.46 7.33 1.16
C ASN A 121 -28.60 5.84 0.87
N TYR A 122 -27.49 5.12 0.78
CA TYR A 122 -27.44 3.68 0.52
C TYR A 122 -27.14 2.84 1.77
N LEU A 123 -26.67 3.49 2.85
CA LEU A 123 -26.28 2.82 4.09
C LEU A 123 -27.39 2.84 5.14
N PRO A 124 -27.45 1.88 6.06
CA PRO A 124 -28.30 1.96 7.23
C PRO A 124 -28.04 3.26 8.00
N LYS A 125 -29.12 3.86 8.53
CA LYS A 125 -29.00 5.12 9.29
C LYS A 125 -28.01 4.98 10.44
N GLY A 126 -27.01 5.87 10.48
CA GLY A 126 -25.97 5.88 11.51
C GLY A 126 -24.99 4.72 11.37
N PHE A 127 -24.74 4.22 10.17
CA PHE A 127 -23.75 3.18 9.94
C PHE A 127 -22.31 3.67 10.17
N LEU A 128 -22.01 4.91 9.74
CA LEU A 128 -20.72 5.56 9.97
C LEU A 128 -20.82 6.46 11.21
N HIS A 129 -19.87 6.31 12.15
CA HIS A 129 -19.86 7.02 13.43
C HIS A 129 -18.64 7.96 13.57
N ASN A 130 -17.57 7.70 12.82
CA ASN A 130 -16.27 8.36 12.99
C ASN A 130 -16.02 9.45 11.93
N LEU A 131 -17.11 10.05 11.40
CA LEU A 131 -17.01 11.16 10.45
C LEU A 131 -16.69 12.46 11.21
N LYS A 132 -15.74 13.22 10.67
CA LYS A 132 -15.29 14.50 11.23
C LYS A 132 -15.90 15.70 10.51
N TYR A 133 -16.24 15.55 9.25
CA TYR A 133 -16.72 16.63 8.38
C TYR A 133 -18.18 16.39 7.99
N GLU A 134 -18.90 17.48 7.75
CA GLU A 134 -20.30 17.46 7.29
C GLU A 134 -20.42 17.29 5.76
N ASP A 135 -19.30 17.41 5.05
CA ASP A 135 -19.26 17.24 3.61
C ASP A 135 -19.65 15.80 3.23
N PRO A 136 -20.51 15.60 2.22
CA PRO A 136 -20.96 14.28 1.83
C PRO A 136 -19.80 13.44 1.27
N ILE A 137 -19.75 12.18 1.61
CA ILE A 137 -18.87 11.21 0.96
C ILE A 137 -19.66 10.59 -0.20
N THR A 138 -19.13 10.69 -1.41
CA THR A 138 -19.77 10.11 -2.60
C THR A 138 -19.12 8.76 -2.99
N MET A 139 -19.80 8.01 -3.87
CA MET A 139 -19.21 6.79 -4.42
C MET A 139 -17.91 7.10 -5.19
N LEU A 140 -17.83 8.23 -5.89
CA LEU A 140 -16.59 8.70 -6.53
C LEU A 140 -15.47 8.94 -5.53
N ASN A 141 -15.77 9.45 -4.32
CA ASN A 141 -14.76 9.58 -3.28
C ASN A 141 -14.21 8.22 -2.82
N LEU A 142 -15.06 7.18 -2.75
CA LEU A 142 -14.62 5.83 -2.43
C LEU A 142 -13.74 5.26 -3.55
N MET A 143 -14.16 5.39 -4.81
CA MET A 143 -13.45 4.89 -6.00
C MET A 143 -12.10 5.58 -6.20
N ASN A 144 -12.03 6.89 -5.91
CA ASN A 144 -10.83 7.70 -6.06
C ASN A 144 -9.96 7.75 -4.79
N HIS A 145 -10.33 6.99 -3.74
CA HIS A 145 -9.64 7.01 -2.45
C HIS A 145 -9.51 8.40 -1.82
N THR A 146 -10.52 9.25 -2.04
CA THR A 146 -10.57 10.63 -1.52
C THR A 146 -11.67 10.82 -0.46
N ALA A 147 -12.15 9.76 0.17
CA ALA A 147 -13.15 9.84 1.25
C ALA A 147 -12.61 10.45 2.56
N GLY A 148 -11.29 10.52 2.71
CA GLY A 148 -10.64 11.15 3.85
C GLY A 148 -10.41 10.24 5.04
N PHE A 149 -10.57 8.94 4.91
CA PHE A 149 -10.33 7.97 5.98
C PHE A 149 -8.84 7.74 6.27
N GLU A 150 -8.50 7.62 7.56
CA GLU A 150 -7.17 7.14 7.96
C GLU A 150 -6.97 5.66 7.63
N GLU A 151 -5.72 5.19 7.65
CA GLU A 151 -5.41 3.76 7.50
C GLU A 151 -5.75 2.99 8.78
N ARG A 152 -6.10 1.71 8.62
CA ARG A 152 -6.23 0.72 9.69
C ARG A 152 -5.32 -0.45 9.37
N ILE A 153 -4.48 -0.86 10.34
CA ILE A 153 -3.54 -1.98 10.17
C ILE A 153 -4.00 -3.19 10.98
N PHE A 154 -4.45 -2.98 12.23
CA PHE A 154 -4.90 -4.07 13.09
C PHE A 154 -6.17 -4.72 12.56
N ASP A 155 -6.25 -6.03 12.70
CA ASP A 155 -7.40 -6.87 12.32
C ASP A 155 -7.76 -6.81 10.81
N LEU A 156 -6.82 -6.33 9.96
CA LEU A 156 -7.00 -6.39 8.51
C LEU A 156 -6.94 -7.83 8.00
N GLY A 157 -6.07 -8.65 8.57
CA GLY A 157 -5.84 -10.02 8.16
C GLY A 157 -5.66 -10.97 9.34
N TYR A 158 -5.96 -12.23 9.09
CA TYR A 158 -5.88 -13.33 10.05
C TYR A 158 -5.14 -14.51 9.44
N ALA A 159 -4.44 -15.28 10.28
CA ALA A 159 -3.74 -16.49 9.85
C ALA A 159 -4.70 -17.67 9.55
N THR A 160 -5.92 -17.64 10.08
CA THR A 160 -6.98 -18.62 9.88
C THR A 160 -8.31 -17.92 9.62
N ASP A 161 -9.25 -18.61 9.00
CA ASP A 161 -10.61 -18.12 8.73
C ASP A 161 -11.54 -18.11 9.95
N ASP A 162 -11.16 -18.79 11.05
CA ASP A 162 -11.97 -18.88 12.28
C ASP A 162 -12.39 -17.51 12.86
N ASN A 163 -11.57 -16.48 12.64
CA ASN A 163 -11.78 -15.13 13.15
C ASN A 163 -12.44 -14.18 12.14
N MET A 164 -12.68 -14.63 10.91
CA MET A 164 -13.34 -13.81 9.90
C MET A 164 -14.74 -13.42 10.35
N LYS A 165 -15.08 -12.17 10.13
CA LYS A 165 -16.40 -11.60 10.35
C LYS A 165 -17.13 -11.47 9.03
N THR A 166 -18.45 -11.32 9.08
CA THR A 166 -19.21 -10.86 7.91
C THR A 166 -18.68 -9.50 7.43
N LEU A 167 -18.95 -9.15 6.19
CA LEU A 167 -18.49 -7.85 5.64
C LEU A 167 -19.01 -6.69 6.49
N GLU A 168 -20.27 -6.73 6.89
CA GLU A 168 -20.88 -5.72 7.76
C GLU A 168 -20.19 -5.61 9.12
N GLU A 169 -19.98 -6.74 9.78
CA GLU A 169 -19.30 -6.77 11.10
C GLU A 169 -17.85 -6.29 10.98
N GLY A 170 -17.14 -6.70 9.91
CA GLY A 170 -15.78 -6.23 9.62
C GLY A 170 -15.70 -4.73 9.41
N LEU A 171 -16.62 -4.15 8.64
CA LEU A 171 -16.71 -2.71 8.42
C LEU A 171 -17.00 -1.94 9.70
N LYS A 172 -17.91 -2.43 10.55
CA LYS A 172 -18.21 -1.79 11.85
C LYS A 172 -17.04 -1.87 12.82
N MET A 173 -16.34 -3.00 12.86
CA MET A 173 -15.18 -3.22 13.72
C MET A 173 -13.98 -2.36 13.29
N LEU A 174 -13.79 -2.20 11.99
CA LEU A 174 -12.61 -1.55 11.40
C LEU A 174 -12.90 -0.12 10.92
N GLU A 175 -14.03 0.48 11.30
CA GLU A 175 -14.36 1.84 10.91
C GLU A 175 -13.23 2.81 11.29
N PRO A 176 -12.56 3.45 10.31
CA PRO A 176 -11.50 4.40 10.58
C PRO A 176 -12.05 5.77 10.93
N ASN A 177 -11.23 6.62 11.55
CA ASN A 177 -11.58 8.02 11.65
C ASN A 177 -11.46 8.71 10.29
N GLN A 178 -12.35 9.64 10.02
CA GLN A 178 -12.17 10.55 8.91
C GLN A 178 -11.22 11.68 9.33
N ILE A 179 -10.07 11.78 8.67
CA ILE A 179 -9.02 12.75 9.01
C ILE A 179 -8.85 13.87 7.98
N TYR A 180 -9.31 13.66 6.74
CA TYR A 180 -9.33 14.66 5.66
C TYR A 180 -10.75 14.92 5.19
N ARG A 181 -10.98 16.10 4.55
CA ARG A 181 -12.24 16.36 3.86
C ARG A 181 -12.37 15.50 2.62
N PRO A 182 -13.59 15.04 2.27
CA PRO A 182 -13.82 14.32 1.03
C PRO A 182 -13.34 15.15 -0.19
N GLY A 183 -12.59 14.50 -1.09
CA GLY A 183 -12.06 15.13 -2.31
C GLY A 183 -10.73 15.87 -2.14
N GLU A 184 -10.24 16.12 -0.92
CA GLU A 184 -9.05 16.94 -0.66
C GLU A 184 -7.74 16.22 -0.89
N VAL A 185 -7.65 14.95 -0.50
CA VAL A 185 -6.41 14.17 -0.46
C VAL A 185 -6.67 12.75 -0.98
N VAL A 186 -5.79 12.24 -1.82
CA VAL A 186 -5.78 10.82 -2.17
C VAL A 186 -5.09 10.05 -1.05
N ALA A 187 -5.88 9.28 -0.30
CA ALA A 187 -5.41 8.37 0.76
C ALA A 187 -5.97 6.97 0.48
N TYR A 188 -5.15 6.12 -0.14
CA TYR A 188 -5.56 4.76 -0.51
C TYR A 188 -6.20 4.01 0.66
N SER A 189 -7.41 3.46 0.47
CA SER A 189 -8.22 2.92 1.55
C SER A 189 -8.84 1.57 1.20
N ASN A 190 -8.50 0.53 1.98
CA ASN A 190 -9.18 -0.75 1.94
C ASN A 190 -10.62 -0.63 2.45
N TYR A 191 -10.82 0.20 3.46
CA TYR A 191 -12.15 0.47 4.03
C TYR A 191 -13.10 1.04 2.99
N SER A 192 -12.67 2.08 2.23
CA SER A 192 -13.49 2.69 1.17
C SER A 192 -14.00 1.67 0.16
N THR A 193 -13.12 0.76 -0.29
CA THR A 193 -13.51 -0.26 -1.27
C THR A 193 -14.48 -1.28 -0.68
N SER A 194 -14.22 -1.73 0.54
CA SER A 194 -15.10 -2.70 1.21
C SER A 194 -16.46 -2.09 1.56
N LEU A 195 -16.50 -0.79 1.87
CA LEU A 195 -17.74 -0.04 2.07
C LEU A 195 -18.56 0.06 0.77
N ALA A 196 -17.89 0.31 -0.37
CA ALA A 196 -18.55 0.30 -1.68
C ALA A 196 -19.13 -1.08 -2.02
N ALA A 197 -18.39 -2.16 -1.73
CA ALA A 197 -18.88 -3.53 -1.90
C ALA A 197 -20.08 -3.84 -1.00
N TYR A 198 -20.08 -3.35 0.23
CA TYR A 198 -21.22 -3.48 1.14
C TYR A 198 -22.45 -2.72 0.63
N ILE A 199 -22.27 -1.55 0.02
CA ILE A 199 -23.38 -0.83 -0.64
C ILE A 199 -23.93 -1.67 -1.82
N VAL A 200 -23.07 -2.32 -2.62
CA VAL A 200 -23.53 -3.25 -3.66
C VAL A 200 -24.37 -4.37 -3.05
N GLN A 201 -23.89 -4.99 -1.97
CA GLN A 201 -24.61 -6.04 -1.24
C GLN A 201 -25.99 -5.57 -0.75
N LEU A 202 -26.08 -4.38 -0.17
CA LEU A 202 -27.34 -3.81 0.32
C LEU A 202 -28.36 -3.55 -0.80
N ILE A 203 -27.90 -3.03 -1.94
CA ILE A 203 -28.77 -2.69 -3.08
C ILE A 203 -29.28 -3.96 -3.79
N THR A 204 -28.46 -4.99 -3.84
CA THR A 204 -28.75 -6.23 -4.56
C THR A 204 -29.40 -7.30 -3.68
N GLU A 205 -29.36 -7.13 -2.36
CA GLU A 205 -29.79 -8.12 -1.37
C GLU A 205 -29.07 -9.47 -1.53
N GLN A 206 -27.82 -9.42 -2.04
CA GLN A 206 -26.98 -10.59 -2.33
C GLN A 206 -25.60 -10.39 -1.69
N GLU A 207 -25.01 -11.47 -1.13
CA GLU A 207 -23.62 -11.41 -0.67
C GLU A 207 -22.70 -10.93 -1.80
N PHE A 208 -21.76 -10.02 -1.48
CA PHE A 208 -20.91 -9.42 -2.52
C PHE A 208 -20.10 -10.46 -3.29
N SER A 209 -19.61 -11.49 -2.63
CA SER A 209 -18.89 -12.60 -3.29
C SER A 209 -19.78 -13.33 -4.31
N ASP A 210 -21.05 -13.57 -3.97
CA ASP A 210 -22.00 -14.24 -4.85
C ASP A 210 -22.39 -13.35 -6.03
N TYR A 211 -22.51 -12.03 -5.78
CA TYR A 211 -22.73 -11.06 -6.86
C TYR A 211 -21.60 -11.10 -7.89
N VAL A 212 -20.34 -11.08 -7.46
CA VAL A 212 -19.18 -11.15 -8.36
C VAL A 212 -19.13 -12.49 -9.09
N GLU A 213 -19.37 -13.60 -8.40
CA GLU A 213 -19.43 -14.93 -9.01
C GLU A 213 -20.47 -14.97 -10.14
N GLU A 214 -21.70 -14.50 -9.89
CA GLU A 214 -22.81 -14.59 -10.85
C GLU A 214 -22.67 -13.57 -12.00
N HIS A 215 -22.31 -12.32 -11.66
CA HIS A 215 -22.39 -11.19 -12.61
C HIS A 215 -21.07 -10.90 -13.31
N ILE A 216 -19.94 -11.42 -12.81
CA ILE A 216 -18.63 -11.19 -13.42
C ILE A 216 -17.96 -12.52 -13.76
N PHE A 217 -17.66 -13.39 -12.79
CA PHE A 217 -16.88 -14.60 -13.03
C PHE A 217 -17.55 -15.54 -14.02
N GLN A 218 -18.80 -15.91 -13.80
CA GLN A 218 -19.54 -16.78 -14.72
C GLN A 218 -19.71 -16.16 -16.10
N LYS A 219 -19.87 -14.84 -16.20
CA LYS A 219 -19.99 -14.14 -17.49
C LYS A 219 -18.69 -14.18 -18.31
N LEU A 220 -17.55 -14.21 -17.63
CA LEU A 220 -16.22 -14.25 -18.21
C LEU A 220 -15.69 -15.69 -18.39
N GLY A 221 -16.41 -16.70 -17.91
CA GLY A 221 -15.93 -18.08 -17.89
C GLY A 221 -14.80 -18.32 -16.88
N ILE A 222 -14.67 -17.46 -15.88
CA ILE A 222 -13.72 -17.59 -14.77
C ILE A 222 -14.24 -18.68 -13.84
N SER A 223 -13.47 -19.74 -13.63
CA SER A 223 -13.85 -20.90 -12.83
C SER A 223 -12.88 -21.22 -11.69
N ASP A 224 -11.65 -20.75 -11.82
CA ASP A 224 -10.54 -21.08 -10.94
C ASP A 224 -10.12 -19.89 -10.05
N SER A 225 -11.10 -19.03 -9.75
CA SER A 225 -10.96 -17.89 -8.85
C SER A 225 -12.13 -17.75 -7.89
N SER A 226 -11.87 -17.25 -6.68
CA SER A 226 -12.89 -17.01 -5.65
C SER A 226 -12.38 -16.03 -4.59
N PHE A 227 -13.33 -15.35 -3.89
CA PHE A 227 -12.98 -14.56 -2.69
C PHE A 227 -12.62 -15.43 -1.48
N TYR A 228 -13.03 -16.69 -1.45
CA TYR A 228 -12.81 -17.58 -0.31
C TYR A 228 -11.99 -18.80 -0.71
N LEU A 229 -10.87 -19.01 -0.03
CA LEU A 229 -10.18 -20.29 -0.03
C LEU A 229 -11.02 -21.33 0.70
N GLY A 230 -11.15 -22.53 0.15
CA GLY A 230 -11.87 -23.62 0.78
C GLY A 230 -13.31 -23.79 0.35
N VAL A 231 -13.90 -22.86 -0.41
CA VAL A 231 -15.24 -23.02 -1.00
C VAL A 231 -15.21 -23.94 -2.23
N LYS A 232 -14.10 -23.95 -2.97
CA LYS A 232 -13.89 -24.83 -4.13
C LYS A 232 -12.64 -25.69 -3.90
N GLU A 233 -12.79 -27.01 -3.84
CA GLU A 233 -11.67 -27.97 -3.68
C GLU A 233 -10.49 -27.73 -4.65
N PRO A 234 -10.68 -27.44 -5.96
CA PRO A 234 -9.58 -27.18 -6.88
C PRO A 234 -8.70 -26.02 -6.43
N LEU A 235 -9.27 -24.91 -5.94
CA LEU A 235 -8.52 -23.74 -5.52
C LEU A 235 -7.56 -24.02 -4.36
N THR A 236 -7.99 -24.86 -3.41
CA THR A 236 -7.15 -25.23 -2.25
C THR A 236 -5.99 -26.12 -2.66
N LYS A 237 -6.20 -27.02 -3.65
CA LYS A 237 -5.20 -27.97 -4.12
C LYS A 237 -4.09 -27.29 -4.93
N ASP A 238 -4.46 -26.30 -5.74
CA ASP A 238 -3.56 -25.64 -6.69
C ASP A 238 -3.03 -24.30 -6.15
N LYS A 239 -3.37 -23.96 -4.88
CA LYS A 239 -2.84 -22.79 -4.18
C LYS A 239 -1.34 -22.92 -3.99
N VAL A 240 -0.59 -21.95 -4.49
CA VAL A 240 0.86 -21.86 -4.26
C VAL A 240 1.17 -21.32 -2.86
N ASN A 241 2.32 -21.70 -2.31
CA ASN A 241 2.80 -21.11 -1.07
C ASN A 241 3.29 -19.69 -1.31
N GLY A 242 3.01 -18.78 -0.39
CA GLY A 242 3.60 -17.45 -0.37
C GLY A 242 4.90 -17.43 0.42
N TYR A 243 5.80 -16.51 0.10
CA TYR A 243 7.14 -16.46 0.68
C TYR A 243 7.54 -15.04 1.12
N GLU A 244 8.32 -15.00 2.21
CA GLU A 244 9.13 -13.84 2.62
C GLU A 244 10.58 -14.08 2.18
N LEU A 245 11.24 -13.07 1.64
CA LEU A 245 12.65 -13.11 1.27
C LEU A 245 13.51 -12.73 2.49
N LEU A 246 14.26 -13.69 3.03
CA LEU A 246 15.21 -13.46 4.14
C LEU A 246 16.60 -13.05 3.64
N GLY A 247 16.94 -13.45 2.44
CA GLY A 247 18.21 -13.18 1.77
C GLY A 247 18.20 -13.77 0.38
N LYS A 248 19.17 -13.45 -0.45
CA LYS A 248 19.19 -13.91 -1.86
C LYS A 248 19.05 -15.44 -1.96
N GLY A 249 17.92 -15.88 -2.52
CA GLY A 249 17.60 -17.31 -2.68
C GLY A 249 17.14 -18.02 -1.39
N ASP A 250 16.91 -17.27 -0.31
CA ASP A 250 16.42 -17.81 0.97
C ASP A 250 14.95 -17.41 1.17
N PHE A 251 14.04 -18.31 0.82
CA PHE A 251 12.62 -18.12 0.83
C PHE A 251 11.97 -18.81 2.03
N LYS A 252 11.43 -18.03 2.94
CA LYS A 252 10.69 -18.52 4.10
C LYS A 252 9.20 -18.57 3.77
N PRO A 253 8.54 -19.75 3.88
CA PRO A 253 7.08 -19.82 3.73
C PRO A 253 6.39 -18.89 4.71
N SER A 254 5.41 -18.14 4.23
CA SER A 254 4.58 -17.27 5.05
C SER A 254 3.24 -17.93 5.40
N THR A 255 2.53 -17.35 6.36
CA THR A 255 1.21 -17.81 6.77
C THR A 255 0.14 -17.35 5.78
N PRO A 256 -0.95 -18.13 5.58
CA PRO A 256 -2.13 -17.68 4.82
C PRO A 256 -2.69 -16.38 5.37
N TYR A 257 -3.35 -15.60 4.51
CA TYR A 257 -3.93 -14.31 4.84
C TYR A 257 -5.43 -14.28 4.53
N TYR A 258 -6.23 -14.22 5.58
CA TYR A 258 -7.69 -14.11 5.51
C TYR A 258 -8.12 -12.74 5.99
N MET A 259 -9.13 -12.12 5.37
CA MET A 259 -9.56 -10.78 5.74
C MET A 259 -11.07 -10.62 5.77
N SER A 260 -11.62 -9.99 6.82
CA SER A 260 -13.04 -9.68 6.93
C SER A 260 -13.49 -8.65 5.89
N MET A 261 -12.64 -7.69 5.55
CA MET A 261 -12.86 -6.77 4.42
C MET A 261 -12.40 -7.38 3.09
N TYR A 262 -12.80 -8.63 2.82
CA TYR A 262 -12.38 -9.43 1.68
C TYR A 262 -12.56 -8.76 0.30
N PRO A 263 -13.54 -7.87 0.05
CA PRO A 263 -13.67 -7.23 -1.26
C PRO A 263 -12.45 -6.39 -1.64
N SER A 264 -11.69 -5.92 -0.64
CA SER A 264 -10.52 -5.08 -0.89
C SER A 264 -9.25 -5.84 -1.28
N GLY A 265 -9.22 -7.18 -1.16
CA GLY A 265 -7.98 -7.92 -1.43
C GLY A 265 -8.06 -9.44 -1.35
N GLY A 266 -9.24 -10.03 -1.20
CA GLY A 266 -9.42 -11.43 -0.84
C GLY A 266 -9.56 -12.42 -2.01
N ILE A 267 -9.52 -11.98 -3.27
CA ILE A 267 -9.61 -12.92 -4.40
C ILE A 267 -8.33 -13.74 -4.50
N ASN A 268 -8.55 -15.05 -4.64
CA ASN A 268 -7.53 -16.03 -5.00
C ASN A 268 -7.88 -16.60 -6.37
N GLY A 269 -6.90 -16.70 -7.28
CA GLY A 269 -7.17 -17.19 -8.63
C GLY A 269 -5.91 -17.32 -9.48
N THR A 270 -6.12 -17.75 -10.72
CA THR A 270 -5.05 -17.99 -11.69
C THR A 270 -4.70 -16.71 -12.48
N ALA A 271 -3.54 -16.71 -13.12
CA ALA A 271 -3.18 -15.65 -14.05
C ALA A 271 -4.06 -15.68 -15.31
N GLN A 272 -4.50 -16.88 -15.74
CA GLN A 272 -5.39 -17.05 -16.89
C GLN A 272 -6.76 -16.40 -16.63
N ASP A 273 -7.33 -16.55 -15.45
CA ASP A 273 -8.61 -15.91 -15.11
C ASP A 273 -8.51 -14.38 -15.12
N LEU A 274 -7.37 -13.82 -14.67
CA LEU A 274 -7.12 -12.38 -14.81
C LEU A 274 -6.94 -11.95 -16.27
N ALA A 275 -6.40 -12.80 -17.13
CA ALA A 275 -6.31 -12.51 -18.55
C ALA A 275 -7.70 -12.44 -19.21
N GLU A 276 -8.65 -13.30 -18.79
CA GLU A 276 -10.04 -13.20 -19.26
C GLU A 276 -10.71 -11.88 -18.81
N PHE A 277 -10.44 -11.46 -17.58
CA PHE A 277 -10.90 -10.16 -17.10
C PHE A 277 -10.27 -9.00 -17.90
N ALA A 278 -8.96 -9.06 -18.20
CA ALA A 278 -8.29 -8.05 -19.02
C ALA A 278 -8.89 -7.99 -20.44
N ARG A 279 -9.17 -9.12 -21.05
CA ARG A 279 -9.80 -9.22 -22.38
C ARG A 279 -11.17 -8.54 -22.40
N ALA A 280 -11.98 -8.71 -21.33
CA ALA A 280 -13.29 -8.10 -21.22
C ALA A 280 -13.27 -6.57 -21.08
N LEU A 281 -12.13 -5.99 -20.70
CA LEU A 281 -11.91 -4.55 -20.61
C LEU A 281 -11.32 -3.93 -21.88
N MET A 282 -11.15 -4.71 -22.97
CA MET A 282 -10.63 -4.20 -24.25
C MET A 282 -11.77 -3.62 -25.11
N PRO A 283 -11.56 -2.47 -25.78
CA PRO A 283 -12.61 -1.75 -26.51
C PRO A 283 -13.11 -2.48 -27.78
N GLN A 284 -12.37 -3.46 -28.29
CA GLN A 284 -12.77 -4.20 -29.49
C GLN A 284 -13.77 -5.33 -29.23
N VAL A 285 -14.11 -5.61 -27.98
CA VAL A 285 -15.16 -6.56 -27.64
C VAL A 285 -16.51 -5.89 -27.93
N LYS A 286 -17.03 -6.11 -29.13
CA LYS A 286 -18.41 -5.75 -29.47
C LYS A 286 -19.34 -6.51 -28.52
N ASN A 287 -20.16 -5.81 -27.74
CA ASN A 287 -20.98 -6.29 -26.65
C ASN A 287 -20.13 -6.74 -25.46
N SER A 288 -19.72 -5.82 -24.62
CA SER A 288 -19.10 -6.14 -23.33
C SER A 288 -20.00 -7.12 -22.58
N VAL A 289 -19.45 -8.25 -22.17
CA VAL A 289 -20.19 -9.22 -21.33
C VAL A 289 -20.36 -8.69 -19.90
N LEU A 290 -19.58 -7.67 -19.52
CA LEU A 290 -19.62 -7.04 -18.20
C LEU A 290 -20.73 -5.99 -18.07
N PHE A 291 -21.04 -5.26 -19.17
CA PHE A 291 -21.95 -4.12 -19.17
C PHE A 291 -22.99 -4.25 -20.28
N LYS A 292 -24.22 -3.80 -19.98
CA LYS A 292 -25.31 -3.77 -20.96
C LYS A 292 -25.25 -2.55 -21.86
N ASN A 293 -24.75 -1.42 -21.34
CA ASN A 293 -24.57 -0.19 -22.08
C ASN A 293 -23.13 -0.13 -22.61
N GLU A 294 -22.98 0.03 -23.91
CA GLU A 294 -21.68 0.10 -24.60
C GLU A 294 -20.77 1.24 -24.10
N ASN A 295 -21.37 2.30 -23.54
CA ASN A 295 -20.62 3.43 -23.02
C ASN A 295 -20.08 3.20 -21.58
N THR A 296 -20.60 2.22 -20.84
CA THR A 296 -20.23 2.04 -19.44
C THR A 296 -18.75 1.71 -19.29
N LEU A 297 -18.20 0.86 -20.16
CA LEU A 297 -16.77 0.56 -20.17
C LEU A 297 -15.91 1.80 -20.44
N SER A 298 -16.28 2.61 -21.45
CA SER A 298 -15.56 3.84 -21.78
C SER A 298 -15.66 4.87 -20.63
N ASN A 299 -16.82 4.95 -19.98
CA ASN A 299 -17.01 5.81 -18.80
C ASN A 299 -16.15 5.32 -17.64
N MET A 300 -16.09 4.02 -17.38
CA MET A 300 -15.27 3.43 -16.31
C MET A 300 -13.78 3.71 -16.51
N LEU A 301 -13.28 3.68 -17.75
CA LEU A 301 -11.89 4.00 -18.09
C LEU A 301 -11.64 5.49 -18.33
N ALA A 302 -12.67 6.33 -18.24
CA ALA A 302 -12.50 7.79 -18.26
C ALA A 302 -11.92 8.27 -16.92
N GLN A 303 -11.08 9.29 -16.98
CA GLN A 303 -10.48 9.89 -15.79
C GLN A 303 -11.58 10.50 -14.89
N SER A 304 -11.68 9.98 -13.65
CA SER A 304 -12.63 10.45 -12.63
C SER A 304 -12.01 11.41 -11.62
N TYR A 305 -10.67 11.38 -11.48
CA TYR A 305 -9.93 12.27 -10.59
C TYR A 305 -8.56 12.59 -11.14
N THR A 306 -8.21 13.87 -11.14
CA THR A 306 -6.85 14.37 -11.34
C THR A 306 -6.72 15.77 -10.76
N VAL A 307 -5.54 16.10 -10.31
CA VAL A 307 -5.17 17.44 -9.81
C VAL A 307 -4.40 18.24 -10.86
N ASN A 308 -3.83 17.57 -11.86
CA ASN A 308 -3.08 18.18 -12.94
C ASN A 308 -3.10 17.29 -14.17
N ARG A 309 -3.47 17.85 -15.33
CA ARG A 309 -3.59 17.11 -16.61
C ARG A 309 -2.27 16.44 -17.10
N ASN A 310 -1.13 16.85 -16.55
CA ASN A 310 0.19 16.33 -16.95
C ASN A 310 0.64 15.15 -16.07
N VAL A 311 -0.17 14.74 -15.08
CA VAL A 311 0.11 13.61 -14.20
C VAL A 311 -0.94 12.52 -14.37
N PRO A 312 -0.56 11.24 -14.16
CA PRO A 312 -1.54 10.16 -14.10
C PRO A 312 -2.58 10.43 -13.01
N GLY A 313 -3.85 10.25 -13.36
CA GLY A 313 -4.97 10.36 -12.44
C GLY A 313 -5.51 9.00 -12.03
N ILE A 314 -6.80 9.01 -11.63
CA ILE A 314 -7.58 7.81 -11.32
C ILE A 314 -8.77 7.76 -12.28
N ALA A 315 -9.03 6.58 -12.83
CA ALA A 315 -10.15 6.27 -13.70
C ALA A 315 -11.07 5.27 -12.97
N HIS A 316 -12.01 5.79 -12.16
CA HIS A 316 -12.98 4.98 -11.41
C HIS A 316 -12.35 3.78 -10.68
N GLY A 317 -11.22 4.05 -9.96
CA GLY A 317 -10.51 3.05 -9.18
C GLY A 317 -9.33 2.37 -9.90
N PHE A 318 -9.18 2.52 -11.21
CA PHE A 318 -7.94 2.19 -11.90
C PHE A 318 -6.94 3.34 -11.76
N TRP A 319 -5.68 3.03 -11.59
CA TRP A 319 -4.61 4.03 -11.72
C TRP A 319 -4.26 4.22 -13.19
N GLU A 320 -4.23 5.45 -13.66
CA GLU A 320 -3.74 5.75 -15.00
C GLU A 320 -2.22 5.57 -15.08
N TYR A 321 -1.76 5.11 -16.22
CA TYR A 321 -0.35 5.02 -16.56
C TYR A 321 -0.08 5.82 -17.84
N HIS A 322 0.82 6.80 -17.76
CA HIS A 322 1.22 7.63 -18.89
C HIS A 322 2.48 7.06 -19.55
N GLY A 323 2.31 5.94 -20.27
CA GLY A 323 3.33 5.32 -21.11
C GLY A 323 3.43 5.94 -22.51
N LYS A 324 3.96 5.19 -23.47
CA LYS A 324 3.87 5.53 -24.91
C LYS A 324 2.41 5.63 -25.36
N SER A 325 1.59 4.70 -24.90
CA SER A 325 0.13 4.73 -24.98
C SER A 325 -0.45 4.81 -23.56
N LYS A 326 -1.66 5.38 -23.42
CA LYS A 326 -2.34 5.47 -22.13
C LYS A 326 -2.73 4.09 -21.66
N GLY A 327 -2.30 3.73 -20.46
CA GLY A 327 -2.65 2.48 -19.79
C GLY A 327 -3.43 2.70 -18.51
N PHE A 328 -3.98 1.61 -17.98
CA PHE A 328 -4.66 1.53 -16.70
C PHE A 328 -4.10 0.34 -15.94
N THR A 329 -3.82 0.54 -14.66
CA THR A 329 -3.14 -0.48 -13.86
C THR A 329 -3.73 -0.56 -12.46
N HIS A 330 -3.54 -1.70 -11.82
CA HIS A 330 -3.70 -1.85 -10.39
C HIS A 330 -2.75 -2.93 -9.88
N GLY A 331 -1.99 -2.62 -8.86
CA GLY A 331 -1.16 -3.59 -8.17
C GLY A 331 -1.90 -4.29 -7.03
N GLY A 332 -1.41 -5.44 -6.64
CA GLY A 332 -1.89 -6.17 -5.48
C GLY A 332 -0.73 -6.61 -4.59
N ASN A 333 -0.91 -6.46 -3.29
CA ASN A 333 0.00 -7.00 -2.30
C ASN A 333 -0.80 -7.61 -1.15
N THR A 334 -0.35 -8.76 -0.70
CA THR A 334 -0.75 -9.38 0.56
C THR A 334 0.49 -9.58 1.44
N ALA A 335 0.36 -10.24 2.56
CA ALA A 335 1.51 -10.60 3.39
C ALA A 335 2.56 -11.46 2.65
N SER A 336 2.17 -12.09 1.54
CA SER A 336 2.96 -13.16 0.89
C SER A 336 3.03 -13.08 -0.61
N PHE A 337 2.22 -12.26 -1.25
CA PHE A 337 2.07 -12.20 -2.71
C PHE A 337 2.16 -10.78 -3.20
N SER A 338 2.70 -10.62 -4.40
CA SER A 338 2.67 -9.37 -5.15
C SER A 338 2.16 -9.63 -6.56
N SER A 339 1.36 -8.71 -7.08
CA SER A 339 0.71 -8.84 -8.37
C SER A 339 0.61 -7.51 -9.09
N ASN A 340 0.52 -7.54 -10.40
CA ASN A 340 0.20 -6.38 -11.24
C ASN A 340 -0.74 -6.79 -12.37
N PHE A 341 -1.78 -5.99 -12.54
CA PHE A 341 -2.72 -6.03 -13.64
C PHE A 341 -2.58 -4.73 -14.42
N HIS A 342 -2.22 -4.82 -15.70
CA HIS A 342 -2.01 -3.65 -16.54
C HIS A 342 -2.66 -3.84 -17.90
N ILE A 343 -3.47 -2.88 -18.34
CA ILE A 343 -4.10 -2.87 -19.66
C ILE A 343 -3.74 -1.59 -20.41
N VAL A 344 -3.57 -1.70 -21.72
CA VAL A 344 -3.41 -0.60 -22.68
C VAL A 344 -4.50 -0.75 -23.74
N PRO A 345 -5.72 -0.24 -23.49
CA PRO A 345 -6.90 -0.51 -24.33
C PRO A 345 -6.72 -0.08 -25.79
N GLU A 346 -6.10 1.07 -26.05
CA GLU A 346 -5.85 1.58 -27.41
C GLU A 346 -4.98 0.63 -28.25
N GLU A 347 -4.11 -0.14 -27.59
CA GLU A 347 -3.20 -1.11 -28.19
C GLU A 347 -3.77 -2.54 -28.15
N ASN A 348 -4.94 -2.76 -27.55
CA ASN A 348 -5.45 -4.10 -27.20
C ASN A 348 -4.39 -4.98 -26.55
N PHE A 349 -3.71 -4.45 -25.55
CA PHE A 349 -2.58 -5.08 -24.90
C PHE A 349 -2.80 -5.15 -23.38
N ALA A 350 -2.45 -6.30 -22.80
CA ALA A 350 -2.44 -6.45 -21.34
C ALA A 350 -1.24 -7.26 -20.87
N VAL A 351 -0.80 -6.96 -19.65
CA VAL A 351 0.23 -7.71 -18.94
C VAL A 351 -0.31 -8.05 -17.55
N ILE A 352 -0.28 -9.33 -17.21
CA ILE A 352 -0.61 -9.87 -15.92
C ILE A 352 0.64 -10.51 -15.33
N VAL A 353 1.05 -10.10 -14.14
CA VAL A 353 2.17 -10.67 -13.41
C VAL A 353 1.70 -11.01 -12.01
N LEU A 354 1.74 -12.29 -11.66
CA LEU A 354 1.46 -12.78 -10.30
C LEU A 354 2.71 -13.41 -9.72
N THR A 355 3.11 -13.04 -8.51
CA THR A 355 4.24 -13.62 -7.82
C THR A 355 3.84 -14.11 -6.44
N ASN A 356 4.46 -15.18 -5.98
CA ASN A 356 4.28 -15.68 -4.62
C ASN A 356 5.36 -15.17 -3.66
N GLN A 357 5.74 -13.91 -3.84
CA GLN A 357 6.75 -13.22 -3.06
C GLN A 357 6.21 -11.90 -2.51
N ALA A 358 6.31 -11.70 -1.20
CA ALA A 358 5.92 -10.45 -0.54
C ALA A 358 6.81 -9.28 -1.01
N GLY A 359 6.17 -8.14 -1.35
CA GLY A 359 6.87 -6.90 -1.68
C GLY A 359 7.68 -6.94 -2.97
N GLU A 360 7.41 -7.90 -3.86
CA GLU A 360 8.05 -8.01 -5.16
C GLU A 360 7.59 -6.86 -6.09
N VAL A 361 8.52 -6.14 -6.70
CA VAL A 361 8.25 -4.98 -7.56
C VAL A 361 8.98 -5.04 -8.90
N ASP A 362 10.05 -5.80 -9.00
CA ASP A 362 10.90 -5.85 -10.19
C ASP A 362 10.23 -6.59 -11.35
N LEU A 363 9.55 -7.69 -11.05
CA LEU A 363 8.75 -8.41 -12.05
C LEU A 363 7.37 -7.75 -12.21
N THR A 364 6.69 -7.43 -11.11
CA THR A 364 5.31 -6.92 -11.17
C THR A 364 5.24 -5.57 -11.88
N TYR A 365 6.08 -4.62 -11.53
CA TYR A 365 6.08 -3.28 -12.14
C TYR A 365 7.21 -3.08 -13.13
N GLY A 366 8.40 -3.63 -12.86
CA GLY A 366 9.58 -3.45 -13.71
C GLY A 366 9.41 -4.09 -15.08
N LEU A 367 9.07 -5.39 -15.15
CA LEU A 367 8.79 -6.07 -16.42
C LEU A 367 7.62 -5.41 -17.16
N THR A 368 6.55 -5.08 -16.45
CA THR A 368 5.40 -4.39 -17.04
C THR A 368 5.80 -3.08 -17.70
N LYS A 369 6.62 -2.28 -17.01
CA LYS A 369 7.17 -1.01 -17.53
C LYS A 369 7.95 -1.22 -18.83
N GLU A 370 8.80 -2.24 -18.89
CA GLU A 370 9.59 -2.55 -20.10
C GLU A 370 8.68 -2.96 -21.27
N LEU A 371 7.61 -3.70 -21.01
CA LEU A 371 6.67 -4.17 -22.04
C LEU A 371 5.73 -3.07 -22.57
N VAL A 372 5.27 -2.16 -21.70
CA VAL A 372 4.35 -1.09 -22.10
C VAL A 372 5.07 0.20 -22.52
N GLY A 373 6.31 0.35 -22.09
CA GLY A 373 7.16 1.51 -22.38
C GLY A 373 6.77 2.75 -21.59
N GLU A 374 7.66 3.71 -21.59
CA GLU A 374 7.45 5.02 -20.96
C GLU A 374 7.34 6.10 -22.03
N ARG A 375 6.60 7.15 -21.74
CA ARG A 375 6.56 8.36 -22.57
C ARG A 375 7.94 9.03 -22.56
N GLU A 376 8.50 9.29 -23.73
CA GLU A 376 9.75 10.03 -23.86
C GLU A 376 9.56 11.50 -23.47
N ILE A 377 10.54 12.06 -22.77
CA ILE A 377 10.48 13.43 -22.25
C ILE A 377 10.94 14.46 -23.30
N ASN A 378 11.50 13.99 -24.42
CA ASN A 378 12.24 14.79 -25.39
C ASN A 378 11.45 15.90 -26.12
N ASP A 379 10.12 15.93 -26.02
CA ASP A 379 9.26 16.89 -26.72
C ASP A 379 8.90 18.15 -25.92
N VAL A 380 9.34 18.25 -24.68
CA VAL A 380 9.05 19.43 -23.86
C VAL A 380 10.22 20.41 -23.94
N LYS A 381 10.01 21.57 -24.58
CA LYS A 381 10.92 22.72 -24.40
C LYS A 381 10.85 23.15 -22.95
N LEU A 382 11.84 22.75 -22.18
CA LEU A 382 11.99 23.02 -20.74
C LEU A 382 12.45 24.49 -20.51
N THR A 383 11.67 25.45 -20.99
CA THR A 383 11.90 26.87 -20.69
C THR A 383 11.00 27.25 -19.52
N ASP A 384 11.58 27.91 -18.53
CA ASP A 384 10.89 28.51 -17.37
C ASP A 384 10.37 27.49 -16.32
N LEU A 385 11.13 26.42 -16.06
CA LEU A 385 10.85 25.53 -14.93
C LEU A 385 11.24 26.19 -13.60
N PRO A 386 10.41 26.06 -12.55
CA PRO A 386 10.81 26.49 -11.20
C PRO A 386 12.04 25.72 -10.69
N ASP A 387 12.88 26.38 -9.91
CA ASP A 387 14.03 25.73 -9.24
C ASP A 387 13.53 24.61 -8.31
N SER A 388 14.11 23.44 -8.44
CA SER A 388 13.76 22.25 -7.66
C SER A 388 13.90 22.43 -6.15
N LYS A 389 14.69 23.40 -5.68
CA LYS A 389 14.88 23.70 -4.25
C LYS A 389 13.59 24.03 -3.52
N ILE A 390 12.57 24.55 -4.23
CA ILE A 390 11.28 24.86 -3.62
C ILE A 390 10.54 23.62 -3.16
N THR A 391 10.92 22.43 -3.62
CA THR A 391 10.30 21.14 -3.28
C THR A 391 10.99 20.44 -2.10
N GLU A 392 12.14 20.95 -1.63
CA GLU A 392 12.87 20.31 -0.55
C GLU A 392 12.05 20.20 0.73
N GLY A 393 12.05 19.02 1.34
CA GLY A 393 11.31 18.83 2.57
C GLY A 393 11.20 17.38 3.01
N LYS A 394 10.45 17.22 4.11
CA LYS A 394 10.02 15.92 4.61
C LYS A 394 8.50 15.84 4.54
N TYR A 395 8.01 14.73 4.04
CA TYR A 395 6.60 14.54 3.76
C TYR A 395 6.12 13.22 4.35
N ILE A 396 4.90 13.20 4.86
CA ILE A 396 4.24 12.01 5.41
C ILE A 396 3.19 11.56 4.42
N THR A 397 3.07 10.25 4.18
CA THR A 397 2.00 9.72 3.35
C THR A 397 0.63 10.09 3.93
N ALA A 398 -0.31 10.45 3.07
CA ALA A 398 -1.70 10.67 3.47
C ALA A 398 -2.37 9.38 3.95
N ARG A 399 -1.90 8.22 3.46
CA ARG A 399 -2.27 6.91 3.96
C ARG A 399 -1.55 6.62 5.26
N GLN A 400 -2.03 7.19 6.36
CA GLN A 400 -1.45 7.07 7.69
C GLN A 400 -2.51 6.80 8.74
N MET A 401 -2.08 6.31 9.91
CA MET A 401 -2.88 6.31 11.13
C MET A 401 -2.59 7.59 11.91
N GLU A 402 -3.59 8.39 12.22
CA GLU A 402 -3.48 9.49 13.17
C GLU A 402 -3.78 9.06 14.59
N SER A 403 -4.56 8.00 14.76
CA SER A 403 -4.92 7.43 16.05
C SER A 403 -4.02 6.26 16.45
N GLY A 404 -3.71 6.16 17.74
CA GLY A 404 -2.92 5.10 18.33
C GLY A 404 -1.39 5.25 18.16
N PHE A 405 -0.64 4.37 18.80
CA PHE A 405 0.83 4.45 18.88
C PHE A 405 1.53 4.29 17.54
N LEU A 406 0.89 3.71 16.52
CA LEU A 406 1.45 3.60 15.18
C LEU A 406 1.58 4.94 14.45
N ASN A 407 0.91 5.99 14.91
CA ASN A 407 1.12 7.36 14.41
C ASN A 407 2.61 7.76 14.40
N VAL A 408 3.37 7.33 15.43
CA VAL A 408 4.81 7.62 15.52
C VAL A 408 5.59 6.95 14.40
N TYR A 409 5.22 5.73 13.99
CA TYR A 409 5.88 4.98 12.92
C TYR A 409 5.88 5.76 11.60
N TYR A 410 4.74 6.30 11.18
CA TYR A 410 4.65 7.10 9.95
C TYR A 410 5.52 8.36 10.00
N LYS A 411 5.61 9.00 11.19
CA LYS A 411 6.46 10.19 11.38
C LYS A 411 7.96 9.88 11.39
N LEU A 412 8.34 8.65 11.75
CA LEU A 412 9.74 8.19 11.73
C LEU A 412 10.20 7.77 10.33
N MET A 413 9.30 7.52 9.40
CA MET A 413 9.60 7.09 8.03
C MET A 413 9.06 8.08 6.98
N PRO A 414 9.48 9.35 7.01
CA PRO A 414 9.05 10.33 6.03
C PRO A 414 9.66 10.06 4.66
N LEU A 415 8.92 10.44 3.62
CA LEU A 415 9.49 10.70 2.30
C LEU A 415 10.37 11.95 2.41
N VAL A 416 11.63 11.85 2.02
CA VAL A 416 12.58 13.00 2.05
C VAL A 416 12.88 13.41 0.62
N VAL A 417 12.69 14.69 0.31
CA VAL A 417 13.00 15.29 -1.00
C VAL A 417 14.15 16.26 -0.84
N LYS A 418 15.17 16.12 -1.68
CA LYS A 418 16.33 17.00 -1.77
C LYS A 418 16.56 17.43 -3.20
N SER A 419 16.86 18.69 -3.42
CA SER A 419 17.31 19.18 -4.70
C SER A 419 18.71 18.64 -5.03
N VAL A 420 18.88 18.13 -6.24
CA VAL A 420 20.18 17.70 -6.79
C VAL A 420 20.77 18.80 -7.66
N ASN A 421 19.93 19.44 -8.46
CA ASN A 421 20.21 20.59 -9.32
C ASN A 421 18.92 21.35 -9.60
N GLU A 422 18.90 22.33 -10.48
CA GLU A 422 17.73 23.16 -10.79
C GLU A 422 16.49 22.36 -11.22
N THR A 423 16.67 21.19 -11.84
CA THR A 423 15.57 20.36 -12.39
C THR A 423 15.42 18.97 -11.77
N ASP A 424 16.46 18.48 -11.07
CA ASP A 424 16.43 17.13 -10.51
C ASP A 424 16.29 17.15 -8.99
N ILE A 425 15.50 16.22 -8.49
CA ILE A 425 15.35 15.93 -7.06
C ILE A 425 15.72 14.48 -6.76
N GLU A 426 16.30 14.28 -5.59
CA GLU A 426 16.44 12.96 -4.96
C GLU A 426 15.29 12.75 -3.99
N VAL A 427 14.57 11.65 -4.18
CA VAL A 427 13.50 11.19 -3.29
C VAL A 427 13.97 9.97 -2.53
N SER A 428 13.84 9.98 -1.21
CA SER A 428 14.29 8.90 -0.33
C SER A 428 13.15 8.44 0.58
N LEU A 429 12.96 7.11 0.67
CA LEU A 429 12.01 6.48 1.59
C LEU A 429 12.60 5.17 2.12
N ALA A 430 12.56 4.95 3.42
CA ALA A 430 13.04 3.70 4.06
C ALA A 430 14.46 3.28 3.62
N GLY A 431 15.36 4.26 3.41
CA GLY A 431 16.74 4.02 2.98
C GLY A 431 16.94 3.69 1.50
N LYS A 432 15.87 3.68 0.71
CA LYS A 432 15.91 3.55 -0.75
C LYS A 432 15.80 4.93 -1.40
N THR A 433 16.38 5.10 -2.58
CA THR A 433 16.41 6.39 -3.29
C THR A 433 16.04 6.27 -4.75
N ALA A 434 15.49 7.36 -5.30
CA ALA A 434 15.29 7.55 -6.72
C ALA A 434 15.54 9.01 -7.13
N ILE A 435 15.97 9.21 -8.35
CA ILE A 435 16.13 10.53 -8.96
C ILE A 435 14.95 10.78 -9.88
N TYR A 436 14.36 11.96 -9.69
CA TYR A 436 13.25 12.44 -10.50
C TYR A 436 13.68 13.73 -11.20
N THR A 437 13.34 13.84 -12.48
CA THR A 437 13.62 15.01 -13.31
C THR A 437 12.32 15.76 -13.57
N GLN A 438 12.34 17.08 -13.44
CA GLN A 438 11.20 17.94 -13.72
C GLN A 438 10.89 17.96 -15.23
N ILE A 439 9.64 17.59 -15.56
CA ILE A 439 9.17 17.47 -16.96
C ILE A 439 8.12 18.52 -17.35
N TYR A 440 7.44 19.10 -16.36
CA TYR A 440 6.55 20.28 -16.44
C TYR A 440 6.71 21.06 -15.15
N PRO A 441 6.23 22.31 -15.06
CA PRO A 441 6.28 23.06 -13.81
C PRO A 441 5.73 22.26 -12.64
N ASN A 442 6.62 21.97 -11.67
CA ASN A 442 6.35 21.19 -10.45
C ASN A 442 5.93 19.70 -10.68
N VAL A 443 6.07 19.19 -11.90
CA VAL A 443 5.84 17.77 -12.22
C VAL A 443 7.17 17.10 -12.46
N TYR A 444 7.45 16.07 -11.69
CA TYR A 444 8.70 15.32 -11.70
C TYR A 444 8.46 13.88 -12.10
N LYS A 445 9.24 13.35 -13.04
CA LYS A 445 9.20 11.96 -13.48
C LYS A 445 10.47 11.25 -13.02
N MET A 446 10.29 10.02 -12.50
CA MET A 446 11.40 9.14 -12.13
C MET A 446 12.32 8.88 -13.35
N ASN A 447 13.59 9.18 -13.19
CA ASN A 447 14.61 8.93 -14.19
C ASN A 447 15.35 7.60 -13.90
N LYS A 448 15.77 7.41 -12.64
CA LYS A 448 16.45 6.19 -12.19
C LYS A 448 16.30 6.03 -10.69
N GLY A 449 16.46 4.82 -10.20
CA GLY A 449 16.42 4.53 -8.76
C GLY A 449 15.89 3.14 -8.47
N HIS A 450 15.52 2.93 -7.22
CA HIS A 450 15.00 1.63 -6.76
C HIS A 450 13.58 1.40 -7.31
N SER A 451 13.28 0.18 -7.71
CA SER A 451 12.02 -0.25 -8.34
C SER A 451 10.78 0.04 -7.50
N MET A 452 10.90 0.12 -6.17
CA MET A 452 9.79 0.50 -5.29
C MET A 452 9.12 1.84 -5.64
N PHE A 453 9.82 2.73 -6.37
CA PHE A 453 9.29 4.02 -6.79
C PHE A 453 8.59 3.97 -8.16
N ILE A 454 8.63 2.84 -8.89
CA ILE A 454 7.97 2.71 -10.20
C ILE A 454 6.45 2.97 -10.12
N PRO A 455 5.72 2.48 -9.08
CA PRO A 455 4.29 2.76 -8.97
C PRO A 455 3.95 4.25 -8.77
N THR A 456 4.89 5.03 -8.27
CA THR A 456 4.79 6.49 -8.09
C THR A 456 5.82 7.23 -8.95
N ASN A 457 6.02 6.77 -10.19
CA ASN A 457 7.04 7.29 -11.10
C ASN A 457 6.82 8.75 -11.54
N VAL A 458 5.66 9.34 -11.24
CA VAL A 458 5.36 10.75 -11.48
C VAL A 458 4.87 11.39 -10.18
N LEU A 459 5.45 12.53 -9.82
CA LEU A 459 5.10 13.33 -8.64
C LEU A 459 4.70 14.74 -9.10
N TYR A 460 3.64 15.29 -8.54
CA TYR A 460 3.25 16.68 -8.72
C TYR A 460 3.24 17.42 -7.38
N PHE A 461 3.95 18.51 -7.29
CA PHE A 461 3.99 19.37 -6.11
C PHE A 461 3.03 20.54 -6.28
N SER A 462 2.00 20.62 -5.44
CA SER A 462 1.14 21.80 -5.32
C SER A 462 1.68 22.74 -4.24
N PHE A 463 1.42 24.04 -4.43
CA PHE A 463 1.92 25.10 -3.54
C PHE A 463 0.78 25.95 -3.02
N GLU A 464 0.89 26.37 -1.78
CA GLU A 464 0.06 27.36 -1.13
C GLU A 464 0.96 28.33 -0.36
N ASP A 465 0.74 29.63 -0.54
CA ASP A 465 1.57 30.69 0.07
C ASP A 465 3.09 30.51 -0.13
N GLY A 466 3.49 30.02 -1.31
CA GLY A 466 4.91 29.81 -1.67
C GLY A 466 5.58 28.60 -1.02
N SER A 467 4.84 27.77 -0.30
CA SER A 467 5.32 26.53 0.31
C SER A 467 4.61 25.33 -0.33
N VAL A 468 5.28 24.17 -0.36
CA VAL A 468 4.63 22.94 -0.82
C VAL A 468 3.43 22.64 0.10
N ASN A 469 2.25 22.53 -0.50
CA ASN A 469 1.04 22.11 0.18
C ASN A 469 0.90 20.58 0.18
N GLN A 470 1.18 19.94 -0.96
CA GLN A 470 0.96 18.51 -1.15
C GLN A 470 1.82 17.97 -2.29
N ILE A 471 2.28 16.73 -2.18
CA ILE A 471 2.82 15.94 -3.28
C ILE A 471 1.71 14.99 -3.72
N HIS A 472 1.26 15.13 -4.94
CA HIS A 472 0.21 14.31 -5.51
C HIS A 472 0.76 13.10 -6.25
N THR A 473 0.13 11.96 -6.04
CA THR A 473 0.32 10.71 -6.79
C THR A 473 -1.03 10.06 -7.06
N SER A 474 -1.10 9.11 -7.98
CA SER A 474 -2.32 8.35 -8.23
C SER A 474 -2.66 7.31 -7.15
N ILE A 475 -1.72 7.01 -6.24
CA ILE A 475 -1.88 5.96 -5.22
C ILE A 475 -2.19 6.56 -3.85
N SER A 476 -1.32 7.45 -3.38
CA SER A 476 -1.49 8.14 -2.11
C SER A 476 -0.62 9.38 -2.08
N ASP A 477 -1.23 10.49 -1.73
CA ASP A 477 -0.54 11.77 -1.61
C ASP A 477 0.42 11.81 -0.42
N TYR A 478 1.31 12.83 -0.41
CA TYR A 478 2.19 13.11 0.71
C TYR A 478 2.00 14.56 1.17
N LEU A 479 1.92 14.75 2.47
CA LEU A 479 1.69 16.04 3.11
C LEU A 479 2.97 16.53 3.80
N PRO A 480 3.27 17.84 3.77
CA PRO A 480 4.47 18.39 4.41
C PRO A 480 4.47 18.12 5.92
N MET A 481 5.60 17.71 6.43
CA MET A 481 5.83 17.48 7.84
C MET A 481 6.09 18.82 8.57
N LYS A 482 5.04 19.68 8.65
CA LYS A 482 5.15 21.04 9.25
C LYS A 482 5.54 20.93 10.72
N ASN A 483 6.63 21.62 11.13
CA ASN A 483 7.10 21.82 12.52
C ASN A 483 7.25 20.57 13.42
N ASN A 484 6.83 19.39 12.98
CA ASN A 484 6.86 18.16 13.77
C ASN A 484 8.26 17.53 13.87
N THR A 485 9.18 17.86 12.96
CA THR A 485 10.53 17.25 12.95
C THR A 485 11.32 17.62 14.22
N TYR A 486 11.32 18.89 14.63
CA TYR A 486 12.02 19.32 15.85
C TYR A 486 11.42 18.68 17.09
N TRP A 487 10.08 18.62 17.17
CA TRP A 487 9.40 17.96 18.28
C TRP A 487 9.69 16.46 18.31
N LEU A 488 9.72 15.80 17.17
CA LEU A 488 10.05 14.38 17.06
C LEU A 488 11.48 14.08 17.52
N VAL A 489 12.47 14.88 17.06
CA VAL A 489 13.87 14.75 17.48
C VAL A 489 14.00 15.03 18.97
N PHE A 490 13.37 16.09 19.48
CA PHE A 490 13.41 16.43 20.89
C PHE A 490 12.79 15.32 21.76
N SER A 491 11.63 14.79 21.35
CA SER A 491 10.96 13.71 22.08
C SER A 491 11.75 12.40 22.01
N ALA A 492 12.44 12.09 20.91
CA ALA A 492 13.35 10.96 20.82
C ALA A 492 14.56 11.10 21.76
N ILE A 493 15.13 12.31 21.88
CA ILE A 493 16.22 12.60 22.84
C ILE A 493 15.71 12.40 24.28
N LEU A 494 14.52 12.91 24.61
CA LEU A 494 13.92 12.73 25.92
C LEU A 494 13.64 11.25 26.22
N PHE A 495 13.16 10.50 25.25
CA PHE A 495 12.94 9.06 25.39
C PHE A 495 14.25 8.31 25.63
N ALA A 496 15.30 8.59 24.85
CA ALA A 496 16.63 8.02 25.04
C ALA A 496 17.19 8.34 26.44
N TYR A 497 17.00 9.58 26.92
CA TYR A 497 17.33 9.97 28.27
C TYR A 497 16.60 9.09 29.31
N CYS A 498 15.27 8.91 29.16
CA CYS A 498 14.47 8.07 30.08
C CYS A 498 14.96 6.61 30.05
N VAL A 499 15.26 6.06 28.88
CA VAL A 499 15.81 4.70 28.73
C VAL A 499 17.12 4.57 29.51
N LEU A 500 18.07 5.47 29.27
CA LEU A 500 19.37 5.46 29.97
C LEU A 500 19.19 5.64 31.50
N PHE A 501 18.31 6.57 31.90
CA PHE A 501 18.04 6.81 33.30
C PHE A 501 17.51 5.55 34.01
N PHE A 502 16.48 4.90 33.47
CA PHE A 502 15.87 3.73 34.11
C PHE A 502 16.68 2.44 33.93
N ILE A 503 17.65 2.40 33.05
CA ILE A 503 18.69 1.34 33.03
C ILE A 503 19.71 1.57 34.15
N ILE A 504 20.21 2.80 34.32
CA ILE A 504 21.33 3.10 35.22
C ILE A 504 20.85 3.26 36.69
N SER A 505 19.72 3.91 36.90
CA SER A 505 19.26 4.29 38.25
C SER A 505 19.05 3.12 39.24
N PRO A 506 18.56 1.92 38.84
CA PRO A 506 18.50 0.75 39.71
C PRO A 506 19.86 0.32 40.21
N PHE A 507 20.91 0.35 39.39
CA PHE A 507 22.27 0.02 39.79
C PHE A 507 22.81 1.02 40.83
N VAL A 508 22.59 2.33 40.61
CA VAL A 508 22.96 3.38 41.54
C VAL A 508 22.25 3.19 42.90
N LEU A 509 20.97 2.85 42.88
CA LEU A 509 20.21 2.57 44.10
C LEU A 509 20.71 1.34 44.86
N ILE A 510 21.03 0.24 44.14
CA ILE A 510 21.56 -0.98 44.73
C ILE A 510 22.94 -0.72 45.35
N THR A 511 23.87 -0.13 44.58
CA THR A 511 25.23 0.14 45.07
C THR A 511 25.26 1.07 46.27
N THR A 512 24.48 2.16 46.23
CA THR A 512 24.34 3.08 47.38
C THR A 512 23.70 2.40 48.61
N SER A 513 22.84 1.37 48.37
CA SER A 513 22.26 0.55 49.42
C SER A 513 23.27 -0.36 50.11
N LEU A 514 24.16 -0.96 49.33
CA LEU A 514 25.17 -1.87 49.83
C LEU A 514 26.27 -1.14 50.62
N LEU A 515 26.67 0.04 50.15
CA LEU A 515 27.72 0.85 50.78
C LEU A 515 27.32 1.52 52.11
N ASN A 516 26.02 1.81 52.34
CA ASN A 516 25.52 2.58 53.49
C ASN A 516 24.83 1.73 54.57
N LYS A 517 25.46 0.64 55.00
CA LYS A 517 24.89 -0.28 56.02
C LYS A 517 24.51 0.39 57.38
N LYS A 518 25.21 1.45 57.82
CA LYS A 518 24.97 2.10 59.14
C LYS A 518 23.74 3.01 59.21
N ARG A 519 23.17 3.52 58.07
CA ARG A 519 21.98 4.41 58.03
C ARG A 519 20.69 3.69 57.64
N ARG A 520 20.65 2.39 57.73
CA ARG A 520 19.62 1.51 57.12
C ARG A 520 18.20 1.70 57.70
N GLN A 521 18.04 2.02 58.96
CA GLN A 521 16.73 2.00 59.63
C GLN A 521 15.88 3.27 59.44
N MET A 522 16.49 4.46 59.32
CA MET A 522 15.75 5.73 59.25
C MET A 522 15.31 6.11 57.84
N ILE A 523 15.97 5.58 56.82
CA ILE A 523 15.75 5.93 55.38
C ILE A 523 14.68 5.04 54.71
N LEU A 524 14.22 3.99 55.38
CA LEU A 524 13.37 2.94 54.79
C LEU A 524 11.99 3.40 54.29
N LYS A 525 11.41 4.49 54.86
CA LYS A 525 10.01 4.86 54.59
C LYS A 525 9.75 5.43 53.18
N LEU A 526 10.62 6.33 52.64
CA LEU A 526 10.48 6.87 51.28
C LEU A 526 11.26 6.07 50.23
N ARG A 527 12.33 5.40 50.61
CA ARG A 527 13.21 4.66 49.74
C ARG A 527 12.49 3.55 48.95
N LYS A 528 11.59 2.80 49.61
CA LYS A 528 10.82 1.75 48.96
C LYS A 528 9.94 2.29 47.80
N TRP A 529 9.43 3.52 47.94
CA TRP A 529 8.61 4.16 46.93
C TRP A 529 9.43 4.64 45.72
N ILE A 530 10.66 5.09 45.95
CA ILE A 530 11.62 5.40 44.85
C ILE A 530 12.06 4.12 44.14
N TYR A 531 12.27 3.02 44.86
CA TYR A 531 12.51 1.71 44.19
C TYR A 531 11.31 1.32 43.34
N LEU A 532 10.10 1.50 43.84
CA LEU A 532 8.88 1.20 43.09
C LEU A 532 8.79 2.06 41.81
N LEU A 533 9.06 3.38 41.88
CA LEU A 533 9.09 4.23 40.67
C LEU A 533 10.15 3.79 39.66
N ASN A 534 11.32 3.37 40.12
CA ASN A 534 12.35 2.84 39.19
C ASN A 534 11.93 1.52 38.55
N ILE A 535 11.28 0.63 39.32
CA ILE A 535 10.72 -0.62 38.75
C ILE A 535 9.64 -0.30 37.72
N VAL A 536 8.74 0.64 38.03
CA VAL A 536 7.68 1.06 37.13
C VAL A 536 8.27 1.69 35.85
N GLY A 537 9.27 2.58 35.97
CA GLY A 537 9.94 3.18 34.82
C GLY A 537 10.64 2.16 33.94
N THR A 538 11.34 1.20 34.53
CA THR A 538 11.97 0.08 33.80
C THR A 538 10.89 -0.79 33.14
N ALA A 539 9.79 -1.08 33.84
CA ALA A 539 8.69 -1.87 33.30
C ALA A 539 8.01 -1.20 32.08
N PHE A 540 7.84 0.13 32.08
CA PHE A 540 7.38 0.88 30.91
C PHE A 540 8.29 0.64 29.70
N ILE A 541 9.60 0.82 29.89
CA ILE A 541 10.57 0.66 28.80
C ILE A 541 10.54 -0.75 28.24
N VAL A 542 10.53 -1.75 29.14
CA VAL A 542 10.46 -3.16 28.72
C VAL A 542 9.16 -3.44 27.96
N ASN A 543 8.01 -2.94 28.45
CA ASN A 543 6.72 -3.12 27.78
C ASN A 543 6.69 -2.52 26.37
N ILE A 544 7.24 -1.29 26.21
CA ILE A 544 7.34 -0.61 24.91
C ILE A 544 8.25 -1.39 23.97
N MET A 545 9.43 -1.82 24.46
CA MET A 545 10.37 -2.60 23.64
C MET A 545 9.77 -3.94 23.19
N VAL A 546 9.06 -4.63 24.09
CA VAL A 546 8.35 -5.88 23.74
C VAL A 546 7.27 -5.60 22.69
N LEU A 547 6.50 -4.51 22.82
CA LEU A 547 5.49 -4.12 21.85
C LEU A 547 6.14 -3.87 20.47
N ILE A 548 7.21 -3.07 20.42
CA ILE A 548 7.93 -2.77 19.18
C ILE A 548 8.47 -4.06 18.53
N ILE A 549 9.14 -4.92 19.29
CA ILE A 549 9.67 -6.19 18.78
C ILE A 549 8.55 -7.09 18.25
N ARG A 550 7.42 -7.16 18.96
CA ARG A 550 6.26 -7.93 18.49
C ARG A 550 5.70 -7.39 17.19
N MET A 551 5.60 -6.07 17.03
CA MET A 551 5.12 -5.45 15.80
C MET A 551 6.10 -5.62 14.63
N LEU A 552 7.41 -5.56 14.88
CA LEU A 552 8.42 -5.82 13.85
C LEU A 552 8.44 -7.28 13.38
N ASN A 553 8.14 -8.23 14.29
CA ASN A 553 8.11 -9.66 13.93
C ASN A 553 6.82 -10.09 13.22
N ASN A 554 5.73 -9.39 13.46
CA ASN A 554 4.44 -9.63 12.81
C ASN A 554 3.61 -8.34 12.87
N SER A 555 3.46 -7.67 11.74
CA SER A 555 2.65 -6.46 11.58
C SER A 555 1.15 -6.75 11.51
N ASP A 556 0.76 -7.98 11.11
CA ASP A 556 -0.63 -8.37 10.85
C ASP A 556 -1.34 -8.91 12.11
N ARG A 557 -0.97 -8.37 13.27
CA ARG A 557 -1.60 -8.75 14.54
C ARG A 557 -2.98 -8.16 14.69
N GLY A 558 -3.87 -8.92 15.32
CA GLY A 558 -5.13 -8.37 15.82
C GLY A 558 -4.90 -7.37 16.97
N TYR A 559 -5.76 -6.34 17.05
CA TYR A 559 -5.69 -5.35 18.13
C TYR A 559 -5.79 -6.00 19.53
N ALA A 560 -6.60 -7.04 19.67
CA ALA A 560 -6.72 -7.82 20.91
C ALA A 560 -5.38 -8.40 21.41
N GLU A 561 -4.44 -8.67 20.52
CA GLU A 561 -3.12 -9.18 20.89
C GLU A 561 -2.18 -8.09 21.46
N VAL A 562 -2.37 -6.83 21.08
CA VAL A 562 -1.58 -5.69 21.57
C VAL A 562 -2.25 -5.00 22.76
N LEU A 563 -3.54 -5.19 22.96
CA LEU A 563 -4.32 -4.63 24.06
C LEU A 563 -3.69 -4.90 25.44
N PRO A 564 -3.11 -6.09 25.77
CA PRO A 564 -2.43 -6.31 27.03
C PRO A 564 -1.29 -5.33 27.32
N GLN A 565 -0.47 -4.97 26.31
CA GLN A 565 0.60 -4.00 26.46
C GLN A 565 0.05 -2.59 26.69
N ILE A 566 -1.04 -2.24 26.02
CA ILE A 566 -1.74 -0.96 26.25
C ILE A 566 -2.28 -0.89 27.67
N MET A 567 -2.94 -1.95 28.15
CA MET A 567 -3.46 -2.05 29.52
C MET A 567 -2.35 -1.99 30.57
N ILE A 568 -1.19 -2.61 30.30
CA ILE A 568 -0.01 -2.49 31.16
C ILE A 568 0.42 -1.03 31.30
N ASN A 569 0.42 -0.23 30.23
CA ASN A 569 0.75 1.20 30.28
C ASN A 569 -0.20 1.95 31.22
N TYR A 570 -1.52 1.70 31.15
CA TYR A 570 -2.49 2.29 32.08
C TYR A 570 -2.19 1.92 33.54
N ILE A 571 -1.98 0.63 33.82
CA ILE A 571 -1.69 0.13 35.17
C ILE A 571 -0.41 0.77 35.72
N LEU A 572 0.67 0.79 34.94
CA LEU A 572 1.94 1.39 35.32
C LEU A 572 1.81 2.90 35.58
N THR A 573 1.01 3.60 34.78
CA THR A 573 0.73 5.04 34.97
C THR A 573 0.01 5.28 36.33
N VAL A 574 -1.03 4.52 36.60
CA VAL A 574 -1.77 4.63 37.86
C VAL A 574 -0.84 4.38 39.05
N ILE A 575 -0.01 3.32 39.01
CA ILE A 575 0.97 3.03 40.05
C ILE A 575 1.97 4.19 40.21
N ALA A 576 2.48 4.74 39.10
CA ALA A 576 3.42 5.86 39.12
C ALA A 576 2.79 7.12 39.79
N VAL A 577 1.60 7.50 39.35
CA VAL A 577 0.88 8.70 39.86
C VAL A 577 0.60 8.57 41.35
N ILE A 578 0.07 7.42 41.82
CA ILE A 578 -0.17 7.16 43.24
C ILE A 578 1.14 7.22 44.01
N THR A 579 2.20 6.61 43.52
CA THR A 579 3.52 6.58 44.16
C THR A 579 4.12 7.98 44.28
N ILE A 580 4.04 8.79 43.21
CA ILE A 580 4.49 10.20 43.20
C ILE A 580 3.69 10.99 44.27
N GLY A 581 2.35 10.88 44.26
CA GLY A 581 1.48 11.56 45.22
C GLY A 581 1.85 11.21 46.68
N PHE A 582 2.12 9.92 46.96
CA PHE A 582 2.57 9.49 48.29
C PHE A 582 3.96 10.04 48.65
N ILE A 583 4.92 10.07 47.74
CA ILE A 583 6.25 10.64 47.99
C ILE A 583 6.13 12.13 48.28
N LEU A 584 5.35 12.87 47.51
CA LEU A 584 5.13 14.31 47.71
C LEU A 584 4.42 14.59 49.05
N PHE A 585 3.40 13.81 49.41
CA PHE A 585 2.71 13.92 50.70
C PHE A 585 3.65 13.70 51.89
N LYS A 586 4.58 12.75 51.76
CA LYS A 586 5.55 12.44 52.81
C LYS A 586 6.85 13.24 52.75
N TRP A 587 7.02 14.12 51.75
CA TRP A 587 8.28 14.81 51.46
C TRP A 587 8.87 15.56 52.65
N ASN A 588 8.04 16.30 53.40
CA ASN A 588 8.46 17.10 54.55
C ASN A 588 8.47 16.32 55.86
N THR A 589 7.98 15.07 55.88
CA THR A 589 7.93 14.25 57.09
C THR A 589 9.17 13.36 57.28
N VAL A 590 10.11 13.38 56.30
CA VAL A 590 11.32 12.55 56.32
C VAL A 590 12.54 13.41 56.04
N GLU A 591 13.54 13.32 56.88
CA GLU A 591 14.83 13.99 56.67
C GLU A 591 15.59 13.30 55.53
N LEU A 592 15.78 14.01 54.44
CA LEU A 592 16.54 13.57 53.26
C LEU A 592 17.81 14.41 53.12
N THR A 593 18.91 13.76 52.77
CA THR A 593 20.13 14.49 52.36
C THR A 593 19.88 15.24 51.02
N LYS A 594 20.70 16.26 50.72
CA LYS A 594 20.61 17.02 49.48
C LYS A 594 20.72 16.10 48.23
N LEU A 595 21.62 15.12 48.27
CA LEU A 595 21.82 14.15 47.19
C LEU A 595 20.59 13.24 47.00
N GLN A 596 19.96 12.80 48.09
CA GLN A 596 18.73 12.00 48.02
C GLN A 596 17.57 12.80 47.44
N LYS A 597 17.39 14.07 47.91
CA LYS A 597 16.38 14.97 47.35
C LYS A 597 16.57 15.15 45.86
N PHE A 598 17.80 15.42 45.43
CA PHE A 598 18.12 15.56 43.99
C PHE A 598 17.77 14.30 43.21
N PHE A 599 18.20 13.13 43.67
CA PHE A 599 17.94 11.87 42.96
C PHE A 599 16.44 11.53 42.91
N TYR A 600 15.70 11.82 43.98
CA TYR A 600 14.25 11.58 44.05
C TYR A 600 13.48 12.52 43.11
N VAL A 601 13.84 13.80 43.07
CA VAL A 601 13.28 14.77 42.12
C VAL A 601 13.58 14.31 40.67
N LEU A 602 14.81 13.87 40.42
CA LEU A 602 15.22 13.40 39.10
C LEU A 602 14.42 12.14 38.68
N THR A 603 14.18 11.20 39.58
CA THR A 603 13.35 10.00 39.30
C THR A 603 11.90 10.37 39.00
N ILE A 604 11.29 11.27 39.78
CA ILE A 604 9.92 11.75 39.56
C ILE A 604 9.85 12.46 38.19
N PHE A 605 10.81 13.33 37.90
CA PHE A 605 10.88 14.05 36.64
C PHE A 605 11.01 13.12 35.44
N SER A 606 11.90 12.12 35.52
CA SER A 606 12.11 11.15 34.44
C SER A 606 10.87 10.31 34.15
N ILE A 607 10.16 9.84 35.18
CA ILE A 607 8.93 9.05 34.95
C ILE A 607 7.79 9.93 34.44
N SER A 608 7.72 11.21 34.88
CA SER A 608 6.73 12.16 34.37
C SER A 608 6.97 12.48 32.88
N ILE A 609 8.24 12.64 32.46
CA ILE A 609 8.59 12.79 31.05
C ILE A 609 8.16 11.54 30.28
N LEU A 610 8.46 10.36 30.79
CA LEU A 610 8.11 9.11 30.09
C LEU A 610 6.59 8.98 29.88
N ILE A 611 5.80 9.22 30.93
CA ILE A 611 4.34 9.21 30.84
C ILE A 611 3.84 10.27 29.85
N PHE A 612 4.40 11.48 29.90
CA PHE A 612 4.05 12.55 28.95
C PHE A 612 4.34 12.15 27.50
N LEU A 613 5.50 11.53 27.22
CA LEU A 613 5.84 11.04 25.88
C LEU A 613 4.86 9.94 25.44
N LEU A 614 4.52 9.00 26.31
CA LEU A 614 3.57 7.93 26.00
C LEU A 614 2.17 8.46 25.69
N LEU A 615 1.72 9.50 26.42
CA LEU A 615 0.46 10.20 26.14
C LEU A 615 0.53 10.90 24.77
N THR A 616 1.60 11.64 24.52
CA THR A 616 1.80 12.38 23.26
C THR A 616 1.89 11.44 22.06
N TRP A 617 2.51 10.27 22.23
CA TRP A 617 2.67 9.25 21.20
C TRP A 617 1.52 8.22 21.18
N GLN A 618 0.47 8.47 21.96
CA GLN A 618 -0.77 7.67 22.00
C GLN A 618 -0.55 6.17 22.34
N PHE A 619 0.42 5.83 23.20
CA PHE A 619 0.66 4.45 23.65
C PHE A 619 -0.40 3.91 24.61
N TYR A 620 -1.53 4.61 24.72
CA TYR A 620 -2.71 4.21 25.50
C TYR A 620 -3.93 3.90 24.61
N SER A 621 -3.76 3.91 23.27
CA SER A 621 -4.83 3.64 22.31
C SER A 621 -4.32 2.86 21.09
#